data_fbaa6446e459f25957e26f9abff65392
#
_entry.id   fbaa6446e459f25957e26f9abff65392
#
_cell.length_a   1.000
_cell.length_b   1.000
_cell.length_c   1.000
_cell.angle_alpha   90.00
_cell.angle_beta   90.00
_cell.angle_gamma   90.00
#
_symmetry.space_group_name_H-M   'P 1'
#
loop_
_entity.id
_entity.type
_entity.pdbx_description
1 polymer ?
#
loop_
_entity_poly.entity_id
_entity_poly.type
_entity_poly.pdbx_seq_one_letter_code
_entity_poly.pdbx_strand_id
1 'polypeptide(L)'
;PKQITKFPISKNELSKLILKNGANLKKIGKVVHPYVSKNLKLFLSKNKNKKNVVLDIPLLIENKISTKNLILIFVETKKKEILKRLAKRPNFNKKLFTLIKKNQIASKLKKKNVNL
;
A
#
# COMPACT_ATOMS: atom_id res chain seq x y z
N PRO A 1 3.01 -6.05 19.47
CA PRO A 1 2.62 -7.36 19.97
C PRO A 1 3.85 -8.10 20.46
N LYS A 2 3.76 -8.75 21.62
CA LYS A 2 4.83 -9.55 22.29
C LYS A 2 5.43 -10.69 21.43
N GLN A 3 5.04 -10.80 20.16
CA GLN A 3 5.46 -11.88 19.24
C GLN A 3 6.56 -11.47 18.24
N ILE A 4 7.01 -10.21 18.28
CA ILE A 4 8.13 -9.74 17.46
C ILE A 4 9.31 -9.56 18.40
N THR A 5 10.27 -10.48 18.34
CA THR A 5 11.38 -10.54 19.29
C THR A 5 12.71 -10.06 18.71
N LYS A 6 12.77 -9.81 17.38
CA LYS A 6 14.00 -9.44 16.69
C LYS A 6 13.86 -8.13 15.90
N PHE A 7 14.88 -7.30 15.95
CA PHE A 7 15.06 -6.12 15.10
C PHE A 7 16.32 -6.31 14.22
N PRO A 8 16.25 -5.97 12.92
CA PRO A 8 15.07 -5.50 12.18
C PRO A 8 14.01 -6.60 11.98
N ILE A 9 12.74 -6.21 11.89
CA ILE A 9 11.62 -7.15 11.73
C ILE A 9 11.73 -7.90 10.42
N SER A 10 11.73 -9.23 10.48
CA SER A 10 11.75 -10.10 9.30
C SER A 10 10.42 -10.03 8.54
N LYS A 11 10.49 -9.89 7.21
CA LYS A 11 9.31 -9.97 6.33
C LYS A 11 8.55 -11.30 6.51
N ASN A 12 9.26 -12.38 6.78
CA ASN A 12 8.66 -13.71 6.98
C ASN A 12 7.87 -13.76 8.29
N GLU A 13 8.41 -13.22 9.39
CA GLU A 13 7.69 -13.14 10.68
C GLU A 13 6.43 -12.29 10.55
N LEU A 14 6.55 -11.12 9.90
CA LEU A 14 5.41 -10.25 9.64
C LEU A 14 4.33 -10.95 8.81
N SER A 15 4.72 -11.67 7.77
CA SER A 15 3.81 -12.45 6.93
C SER A 15 3.09 -13.55 7.71
N LYS A 16 3.80 -14.28 8.57
CA LYS A 16 3.21 -15.30 9.46
C LYS A 16 2.18 -14.69 10.41
N LEU A 17 2.50 -13.54 11.02
CA LEU A 17 1.57 -12.84 11.92
C LEU A 17 0.30 -12.37 11.22
N ILE A 18 0.41 -11.85 10.00
CA ILE A 18 -0.75 -11.44 9.19
C ILE A 18 -1.60 -12.65 8.79
N LEU A 19 -0.97 -13.75 8.40
CA LEU A 19 -1.68 -14.99 8.04
C LEU A 19 -2.38 -15.63 9.24
N LYS A 20 -1.78 -15.56 10.44
CA LYS A 20 -2.39 -16.07 11.68
C LYS A 20 -3.66 -15.29 12.05
N ASN A 21 -3.65 -13.99 11.85
CA ASN A 21 -4.82 -13.13 12.11
C ASN A 21 -4.79 -11.91 11.18
N GLY A 22 -5.73 -11.85 10.24
CA GLY A 22 -5.85 -10.73 9.29
C GLY A 22 -6.06 -9.36 9.95
N ALA A 23 -6.59 -9.30 11.19
CA ALA A 23 -6.71 -8.05 11.94
C ALA A 23 -5.35 -7.41 12.26
N ASN A 24 -4.27 -8.19 12.26
CA ASN A 24 -2.92 -7.68 12.45
C ASN A 24 -2.51 -6.71 11.33
N LEU A 25 -3.02 -6.88 10.12
CA LEU A 25 -2.78 -5.93 9.03
C LEU A 25 -3.29 -4.53 9.38
N LYS A 26 -4.49 -4.43 9.96
CA LYS A 26 -5.05 -3.14 10.43
C LYS A 26 -4.23 -2.53 11.57
N LYS A 27 -3.74 -3.36 12.50
CA LYS A 27 -2.88 -2.89 13.61
C LYS A 27 -1.56 -2.33 13.09
N ILE A 28 -0.93 -3.01 12.14
CA ILE A 28 0.30 -2.55 11.47
C ILE A 28 0.03 -1.23 10.75
N GLY A 29 -1.08 -1.14 10.00
CA GLY A 29 -1.48 0.09 9.32
C GLY A 29 -1.61 1.28 10.28
N LYS A 30 -2.24 1.10 11.44
CA LYS A 30 -2.38 2.17 12.45
C LYS A 30 -1.02 2.72 12.92
N VAL A 31 0.01 1.90 12.96
CA VAL A 31 1.37 2.33 13.33
C VAL A 31 2.07 2.99 12.17
N VAL A 32 2.00 2.40 10.96
CA VAL A 32 2.78 2.83 9.80
C VAL A 32 2.20 4.09 9.13
N HIS A 33 0.87 4.21 9.03
CA HIS A 33 0.24 5.31 8.27
C HIS A 33 0.59 6.71 8.78
N PRO A 34 0.68 6.99 10.09
CA PRO A 34 1.10 8.31 10.57
C PRO A 34 2.50 8.70 10.09
N TYR A 35 3.45 7.75 10.08
CA TYR A 35 4.81 7.98 9.60
C TYR A 35 4.84 8.25 8.09
N VAL A 36 4.09 7.47 7.31
CA VAL A 36 3.97 7.69 5.86
C VAL A 36 3.37 9.06 5.57
N SER A 37 2.29 9.44 6.27
CA SER A 37 1.66 10.75 6.10
C SER A 37 2.58 11.90 6.47
N LYS A 38 3.35 11.77 7.55
CA LYS A 38 4.37 12.77 7.95
C LYS A 38 5.45 12.92 6.87
N ASN A 39 5.99 11.80 6.38
CA ASN A 39 7.02 11.81 5.36
C ASN A 39 6.52 12.39 4.03
N LEU A 40 5.28 12.09 3.65
CA LEU A 40 4.65 12.68 2.47
C LEU A 40 4.56 14.21 2.59
N LYS A 41 4.07 14.72 3.72
CA LYS A 41 4.00 16.17 3.97
C LYS A 41 5.37 16.82 3.88
N LEU A 42 6.40 16.23 4.50
CA LEU A 42 7.76 16.72 4.43
C LEU A 42 8.32 16.72 3.00
N PHE A 43 8.07 15.64 2.24
CA PHE A 43 8.47 15.53 0.85
C PHE A 43 7.83 16.63 -0.01
N LEU A 44 6.53 16.83 0.11
CA LEU A 44 5.80 17.88 -0.61
C LEU A 44 6.30 19.27 -0.24
N SER A 45 6.52 19.54 1.05
CA SER A 45 7.07 20.83 1.52
C SER A 45 8.45 21.11 0.93
N LYS A 46 9.34 20.12 0.91
CA LYS A 46 10.68 20.26 0.32
C LYS A 46 10.66 20.50 -1.20
N ASN A 47 9.61 20.05 -1.87
CA ASN A 47 9.48 20.14 -3.33
C ASN A 47 8.43 21.17 -3.79
N LYS A 48 7.99 22.06 -2.90
CA LYS A 48 6.94 23.06 -3.21
C LYS A 48 7.24 23.96 -4.41
N ASN A 49 8.53 24.21 -4.68
CA ASN A 49 8.99 25.06 -5.78
C ASN A 49 9.21 24.29 -7.09
N LYS A 50 8.94 22.98 -7.11
CA LYS A 50 9.04 22.16 -8.33
C LYS A 50 7.77 22.32 -9.16
N LYS A 51 7.94 22.46 -10.48
CA LYS A 51 6.81 22.59 -11.43
C LYS A 51 5.86 21.40 -11.35
N ASN A 52 6.42 20.19 -11.26
CA ASN A 52 5.66 18.93 -11.17
C ASN A 52 6.30 18.02 -10.14
N VAL A 53 5.48 17.32 -9.37
CA VAL A 53 5.89 16.28 -8.43
C VAL A 53 5.03 15.05 -8.68
N VAL A 54 5.65 13.92 -8.95
CA VAL A 54 4.96 12.64 -9.14
C VAL A 54 5.04 11.83 -7.86
N LEU A 55 3.91 11.30 -7.42
CA LEU A 55 3.79 10.50 -6.21
C LEU A 55 3.31 9.09 -6.57
N ASP A 56 4.12 8.07 -6.27
CA ASP A 56 3.69 6.67 -6.31
C ASP A 56 3.39 6.20 -4.87
N ILE A 57 2.11 6.31 -4.48
CA ILE A 57 1.67 5.99 -3.12
C ILE A 57 0.78 4.75 -3.17
N PRO A 58 1.25 3.60 -2.69
CA PRO A 58 0.44 2.41 -2.57
C PRO A 58 -0.78 2.65 -1.66
N LEU A 59 -1.94 2.15 -2.08
CA LEU A 59 -3.17 2.21 -1.27
C LEU A 59 -3.60 3.64 -0.90
N LEU A 60 -3.37 4.61 -1.79
CA LEU A 60 -3.70 6.03 -1.59
C LEU A 60 -5.17 6.21 -1.17
N ILE A 61 -6.10 5.60 -1.93
CA ILE A 61 -7.54 5.73 -1.73
C ILE A 61 -7.98 4.95 -0.49
N GLU A 62 -7.48 3.75 -0.29
CA GLU A 62 -7.78 2.90 0.86
C GLU A 62 -7.38 3.56 2.18
N ASN A 63 -6.29 4.28 2.17
CA ASN A 63 -5.77 4.99 3.34
C ASN A 63 -6.40 6.38 3.53
N LYS A 64 -7.36 6.76 2.70
CA LYS A 64 -8.05 8.05 2.76
C LYS A 64 -7.08 9.24 2.81
N ILE A 65 -5.94 9.11 2.11
CA ILE A 65 -4.98 10.21 1.97
C ILE A 65 -5.69 11.29 1.14
N SER A 66 -5.63 12.54 1.62
CA SER A 66 -6.25 13.66 0.91
C SER A 66 -5.70 13.77 -0.50
N THR A 67 -6.61 13.75 -1.47
CA THR A 67 -6.30 13.90 -2.91
C THR A 67 -6.61 15.30 -3.42
N LYS A 68 -6.97 16.22 -2.52
CA LYS A 68 -7.23 17.61 -2.87
C LYS A 68 -5.99 18.20 -3.57
N ASN A 69 -6.19 18.81 -4.71
CA ASN A 69 -5.14 19.41 -5.55
C ASN A 69 -4.17 18.38 -6.17
N LEU A 70 -4.56 17.12 -6.28
CA LEU A 70 -3.80 16.09 -7.00
C LEU A 70 -4.50 15.69 -8.29
N ILE A 71 -3.71 15.44 -9.32
CA ILE A 71 -4.18 14.73 -10.52
C ILE A 71 -3.95 13.24 -10.25
N LEU A 72 -5.04 12.47 -10.22
CA LEU A 72 -4.96 11.04 -9.98
C LEU A 72 -4.85 10.29 -11.30
N ILE A 73 -3.80 9.52 -11.45
CA ILE A 73 -3.59 8.64 -12.60
C ILE A 73 -3.79 7.20 -12.16
N PHE A 74 -4.73 6.50 -12.80
CA PHE A 74 -4.97 5.09 -12.54
C PHE A 74 -4.34 4.22 -13.62
N VAL A 75 -3.34 3.44 -13.24
CA VAL A 75 -2.68 2.48 -14.14
C VAL A 75 -3.36 1.12 -14.02
N GLU A 76 -4.03 0.69 -15.08
CA GLU A 76 -4.66 -0.62 -15.14
C GLU A 76 -3.74 -1.66 -15.77
N THR A 77 -3.73 -2.84 -15.19
CA THR A 77 -2.99 -3.98 -15.72
C THR A 77 -3.89 -5.22 -15.73
N LYS A 78 -3.84 -6.00 -16.80
CA LYS A 78 -4.60 -7.26 -16.90
C LYS A 78 -4.22 -8.21 -15.76
N LYS A 79 -5.23 -8.86 -15.15
CA LYS A 79 -5.05 -9.79 -14.02
C LYS A 79 -3.99 -10.86 -14.27
N LYS A 80 -3.92 -11.39 -15.49
CA LYS A 80 -2.92 -12.39 -15.91
C LYS A 80 -1.50 -11.85 -15.75
N GLU A 81 -1.25 -10.61 -16.19
CA GLU A 81 0.07 -9.99 -16.09
C GLU A 81 0.45 -9.69 -14.63
N ILE A 82 -0.50 -9.26 -13.81
CA ILE A 82 -0.28 -9.07 -12.37
C ILE A 82 0.18 -10.36 -11.72
N LEU A 83 -0.52 -11.47 -11.97
CA LEU A 83 -0.18 -12.77 -11.41
C LEU A 83 1.19 -13.27 -11.91
N LYS A 84 1.49 -13.08 -13.21
CA LYS A 84 2.80 -13.42 -13.79
C LYS A 84 3.94 -12.65 -13.12
N ARG A 85 3.78 -11.34 -12.90
CA ARG A 85 4.78 -10.52 -12.19
C ARG A 85 4.93 -10.92 -10.73
N LEU A 86 3.82 -11.23 -10.04
CA LEU A 86 3.84 -11.66 -8.65
C LEU A 86 4.50 -13.00 -8.45
N ALA A 87 4.26 -13.97 -9.35
CA ALA A 87 4.89 -15.29 -9.31
C ALA A 87 6.43 -15.23 -9.38
N LYS A 88 6.98 -14.18 -10.05
CA LYS A 88 8.43 -13.96 -10.16
C LYS A 88 9.04 -13.33 -8.90
N ARG A 89 8.22 -12.85 -7.95
CA ARG A 89 8.76 -12.22 -6.73
C ARG A 89 9.28 -13.27 -5.74
N PRO A 90 10.48 -13.10 -5.19
CA PRO A 90 10.94 -13.97 -4.12
C PRO A 90 9.95 -13.92 -2.94
N ASN A 91 9.69 -15.05 -2.32
CA ASN A 91 8.76 -15.21 -1.20
C ASN A 91 7.28 -14.85 -1.51
N PHE A 92 6.85 -14.97 -2.76
CA PHE A 92 5.44 -14.80 -3.11
C PHE A 92 4.58 -15.84 -2.38
N ASN A 93 3.58 -15.36 -1.62
CA ASN A 93 2.63 -16.21 -0.91
C ASN A 93 1.21 -15.90 -1.39
N LYS A 94 0.60 -16.87 -2.07
CA LYS A 94 -0.76 -16.73 -2.64
C LYS A 94 -1.83 -16.47 -1.59
N LYS A 95 -1.73 -17.11 -0.41
CA LYS A 95 -2.69 -16.90 0.70
C LYS A 95 -2.61 -15.47 1.24
N LEU A 96 -1.39 -14.98 1.48
CA LEU A 96 -1.14 -13.61 1.91
C LEU A 96 -1.63 -12.59 0.87
N PHE A 97 -1.33 -12.83 -0.40
CA PHE A 97 -1.82 -11.98 -1.50
C PHE A 97 -3.35 -11.89 -1.53
N THR A 98 -4.06 -13.02 -1.41
CA THR A 98 -5.53 -13.05 -1.39
C THR A 98 -6.09 -12.26 -0.20
N LEU A 99 -5.46 -12.40 0.98
CA LEU A 99 -5.87 -11.68 2.18
C LEU A 99 -5.67 -10.17 2.04
N ILE A 100 -4.52 -9.73 1.53
CA ILE A 100 -4.22 -8.32 1.28
C ILE A 100 -5.18 -7.76 0.22
N LYS A 101 -5.44 -8.51 -0.85
CA LYS A 101 -6.34 -8.10 -1.93
C LYS A 101 -7.78 -7.88 -1.45
N LYS A 102 -8.28 -8.67 -0.49
CA LYS A 102 -9.61 -8.46 0.12
C LYS A 102 -9.74 -7.10 0.83
N ASN A 103 -8.63 -6.52 1.29
CA ASN A 103 -8.62 -5.21 1.94
C ASN A 103 -8.42 -4.04 0.95
N GLN A 104 -8.25 -4.31 -0.33
CA GLN A 104 -8.14 -3.28 -1.36
C GLN A 104 -9.51 -2.95 -1.96
N ILE A 105 -9.71 -1.68 -2.27
CA ILE A 105 -10.88 -1.22 -3.02
C ILE A 105 -10.83 -1.83 -4.44
N ALA A 106 -11.97 -2.29 -4.93
CA ALA A 106 -12.08 -2.85 -6.28
C ALA A 106 -11.63 -1.83 -7.33
N SER A 107 -10.91 -2.30 -8.36
CA SER A 107 -10.38 -1.44 -9.45
C SER A 107 -11.47 -0.59 -10.10
N LYS A 108 -12.69 -1.13 -10.26
CA LYS A 108 -13.85 -0.40 -10.80
C LYS A 108 -14.22 0.84 -9.96
N LEU A 109 -14.14 0.72 -8.63
CA LEU A 109 -14.39 1.86 -7.73
C LEU A 109 -13.24 2.84 -7.72
N LYS A 110 -11.99 2.36 -7.85
CA LYS A 110 -10.82 3.24 -7.99
C LYS A 110 -10.92 4.11 -9.23
N LYS A 111 -11.32 3.54 -10.36
CA LYS A 111 -11.54 4.29 -11.62
C LYS A 111 -12.53 5.43 -11.48
N LYS A 112 -13.59 5.29 -10.67
CA LYS A 112 -14.58 6.35 -10.45
C LYS A 112 -14.01 7.57 -9.68
N ASN A 113 -12.91 7.39 -8.97
CA ASN A 113 -12.27 8.44 -8.17
C ASN A 113 -11.08 9.11 -8.89
N VAL A 114 -10.90 8.80 -10.16
CA VAL A 114 -9.79 9.32 -10.97
C VAL A 114 -10.33 10.33 -11.97
N ASN A 115 -9.60 11.42 -12.16
CA ASN A 115 -9.99 12.52 -13.05
C ASN A 115 -9.61 12.25 -14.53
N LEU A 116 -9.01 11.11 -14.83
CA LEU A 116 -8.58 10.67 -16.16
C LEU A 116 -8.83 9.18 -16.34
#